data_1c336afbee8cd2a00a8749cdff6af6c8
#
_entry.id   1c336afbee8cd2a00a8749cdff6af6c8
#
_cell.length_a   1.000
_cell.length_b   1.000
_cell.length_c   1.000
_cell.angle_alpha   90.00
_cell.angle_beta   90.00
_cell.angle_gamma   90.00
#
_symmetry.space_group_name_H-M   'P 1'
#
loop_
_entity.id
_entity.type
_entity.pdbx_description
1 polymer ?
#
loop_
_entity_poly.entity_id
_entity_poly.type
_entity_poly.pdbx_seq_one_letter_code
_entity_poly.pdbx_strand_id
1 'polypeptide(L)'
;MTSRFLSRTSWFAIVGAVLLSGFILWETARYARSVALDEIRVRNAYTLDLVVENLRGELAKYSFQPRLLASSTILVDALRRHPAEPFVDRANSELERINEVTGALATYLMDKDGLTVAASNWSSDKPFVGRNFSFRPYFKEAMQGHLGRFSALGTTSGERGYYFAHPVRHEGKTIGAVVVKMAVARLETAWRASDDVVLVLDEEGIVFLSSMPEWRLNAVTPLTAAARKRLSETRRYDGEPHHQLSLSRAPDSDIIEIGET
;
A
#
# COMPACT_ATOMS: atom_id res chain seq x y z
N MET A 1 19.72 75.57 -24.35
CA MET A 1 18.94 74.33 -24.19
C MET A 1 19.03 73.55 -25.48
N THR A 2 19.93 72.57 -25.58
CA THR A 2 20.11 71.73 -26.78
C THR A 2 19.47 70.33 -26.48
N SER A 3 18.24 70.12 -26.95
CA SER A 3 17.62 68.82 -26.96
C SER A 3 18.31 67.97 -28.04
N ARG A 4 19.18 67.03 -27.61
CA ARG A 4 19.75 66.02 -28.49
C ARG A 4 18.60 65.00 -28.86
N PHE A 5 17.98 65.20 -30.03
CA PHE A 5 17.17 64.17 -30.66
C PHE A 5 18.06 62.96 -30.97
N LEU A 6 17.84 61.87 -30.27
CA LEU A 6 18.44 60.58 -30.64
C LEU A 6 18.12 60.28 -32.10
N SER A 7 19.15 59.98 -32.91
CA SER A 7 18.95 59.66 -34.33
C SER A 7 18.09 58.39 -34.42
N ARG A 8 17.27 58.25 -35.48
CA ARG A 8 16.43 57.06 -35.68
C ARG A 8 17.24 55.75 -35.61
N THR A 9 18.49 55.76 -36.04
CA THR A 9 19.43 54.63 -35.95
C THR A 9 19.78 54.26 -34.54
N SER A 10 19.99 55.24 -33.62
CA SER A 10 20.24 54.97 -32.20
C SER A 10 19.05 54.37 -31.52
N TRP A 11 17.82 54.75 -31.90
CA TRP A 11 16.60 54.22 -31.33
C TRP A 11 16.39 52.73 -31.74
N PHE A 12 16.62 52.38 -33.00
CA PHE A 12 16.58 50.97 -33.45
C PHE A 12 17.65 50.11 -32.77
N ALA A 13 18.85 50.65 -32.56
CA ALA A 13 19.91 49.93 -31.83
C ALA A 13 19.51 49.61 -30.37
N ILE A 14 18.88 50.57 -29.68
CA ILE A 14 18.39 50.39 -28.31
C ILE A 14 17.27 49.35 -28.26
N VAL A 15 16.29 49.43 -29.15
CA VAL A 15 15.20 48.46 -29.26
C VAL A 15 15.75 47.05 -29.57
N GLY A 16 16.68 46.91 -30.48
CA GLY A 16 17.35 45.66 -30.82
C GLY A 16 18.12 45.08 -29.60
N ALA A 17 18.82 45.91 -28.86
CA ALA A 17 19.52 45.49 -27.64
C ALA A 17 18.55 45.02 -26.55
N VAL A 18 17.43 45.71 -26.35
CA VAL A 18 16.39 45.33 -25.39
C VAL A 18 15.74 43.98 -25.78
N LEU A 19 15.41 43.81 -27.05
CA LEU A 19 14.83 42.54 -27.54
C LEU A 19 15.83 41.37 -27.42
N LEU A 20 17.11 41.59 -27.73
CA LEU A 20 18.15 40.58 -27.58
C LEU A 20 18.36 40.23 -26.11
N SER A 21 18.40 41.21 -25.21
CA SER A 21 18.51 40.98 -23.77
C SER A 21 17.29 40.21 -23.25
N GLY A 22 16.08 40.58 -23.69
CA GLY A 22 14.85 39.87 -23.35
C GLY A 22 14.85 38.40 -23.82
N PHE A 23 15.35 38.18 -25.06
CA PHE A 23 15.48 36.81 -25.58
C PHE A 23 16.52 35.99 -24.79
N ILE A 24 17.67 36.54 -24.48
CA ILE A 24 18.70 35.87 -23.67
C ILE A 24 18.15 35.53 -22.29
N LEU A 25 17.46 36.46 -21.64
CA LEU A 25 16.86 36.23 -20.32
C LEU A 25 15.80 35.14 -20.39
N TRP A 26 14.96 35.12 -21.42
CA TRP A 26 13.93 34.09 -21.63
C TRP A 26 14.54 32.71 -21.87
N GLU A 27 15.57 32.59 -22.72
CA GLU A 27 16.26 31.31 -22.96
C GLU A 27 17.00 30.82 -21.72
N THR A 28 17.65 31.75 -20.96
CA THR A 28 18.33 31.40 -19.70
C THR A 28 17.32 30.88 -18.66
N ALA A 29 16.18 31.57 -18.52
CA ALA A 29 15.12 31.13 -17.59
C ALA A 29 14.53 29.76 -18.00
N ARG A 30 14.34 29.54 -19.31
CA ARG A 30 13.86 28.24 -19.86
C ARG A 30 14.85 27.13 -19.59
N TYR A 31 16.14 27.37 -19.82
CA TYR A 31 17.22 26.42 -19.54
C TYR A 31 17.32 26.11 -18.05
N ALA A 32 17.33 27.13 -17.18
CA ALA A 32 17.37 26.95 -15.74
C ALA A 32 16.17 26.12 -15.23
N ARG A 33 14.97 26.38 -15.77
CA ARG A 33 13.78 25.61 -15.44
C ARG A 33 13.91 24.14 -15.86
N SER A 34 14.44 23.85 -17.05
CA SER A 34 14.61 22.46 -17.50
C SER A 34 15.61 21.71 -16.63
N VAL A 35 16.73 22.33 -16.29
CA VAL A 35 17.73 21.72 -15.39
C VAL A 35 17.16 21.45 -14.00
N ALA A 36 16.42 22.41 -13.43
CA ALA A 36 15.79 22.23 -12.11
C ALA A 36 14.74 21.10 -12.13
N LEU A 37 13.94 20.98 -13.20
CA LEU A 37 12.97 19.90 -13.33
C LEU A 37 13.65 18.53 -13.50
N ASP A 38 14.74 18.46 -14.25
CA ASP A 38 15.48 17.21 -14.41
C ASP A 38 16.14 16.75 -13.10
N GLU A 39 16.67 17.70 -12.32
CA GLU A 39 17.21 17.40 -10.98
C GLU A 39 16.12 16.85 -10.04
N ILE A 40 14.93 17.48 -10.05
CA ILE A 40 13.77 17.00 -9.27
C ILE A 40 13.36 15.60 -9.73
N ARG A 41 13.31 15.33 -11.02
CA ARG A 41 12.96 14.01 -11.57
C ARG A 41 13.94 12.93 -11.11
N VAL A 42 15.24 13.19 -11.21
CA VAL A 42 16.28 12.24 -10.79
C VAL A 42 16.18 11.98 -9.28
N ARG A 43 16.01 13.02 -8.48
CA ARG A 43 15.83 12.88 -7.03
C ARG A 43 14.58 12.06 -6.68
N ASN A 44 13.44 12.39 -7.30
CA ASN A 44 12.19 11.66 -7.05
C ASN A 44 12.27 10.18 -7.49
N ALA A 45 12.94 9.90 -8.61
CA ALA A 45 13.17 8.51 -9.05
C ALA A 45 13.99 7.73 -8.00
N TYR A 46 15.07 8.34 -7.49
CA TYR A 46 15.87 7.72 -6.44
C TYR A 46 15.08 7.51 -5.13
N THR A 47 14.31 8.52 -4.70
CA THR A 47 13.43 8.38 -3.53
C THR A 47 12.41 7.26 -3.72
N LEU A 48 11.80 7.17 -4.92
CA LEU A 48 10.85 6.11 -5.24
C LEU A 48 11.50 4.73 -5.14
N ASP A 49 12.70 4.54 -5.69
CA ASP A 49 13.43 3.28 -5.60
C ASP A 49 13.71 2.88 -4.15
N LEU A 50 14.13 3.83 -3.30
CA LEU A 50 14.32 3.59 -1.87
C LEU A 50 13.02 3.18 -1.17
N VAL A 51 11.91 3.85 -1.45
CA VAL A 51 10.60 3.52 -0.88
C VAL A 51 10.16 2.13 -1.31
N VAL A 52 10.31 1.79 -2.59
CA VAL A 52 9.96 0.47 -3.13
C VAL A 52 10.80 -0.63 -2.50
N GLU A 53 12.13 -0.45 -2.39
CA GLU A 53 13.01 -1.45 -1.76
C GLU A 53 12.74 -1.59 -0.26
N ASN A 54 12.46 -0.50 0.45
CA ASN A 54 12.06 -0.55 1.85
C ASN A 54 10.74 -1.33 2.02
N LEU A 55 9.73 -1.02 1.20
CA LEU A 55 8.45 -1.73 1.22
C LEU A 55 8.63 -3.23 0.92
N ARG A 56 9.42 -3.57 -0.10
CA ARG A 56 9.73 -4.97 -0.43
C ARG A 56 10.44 -5.68 0.72
N GLY A 57 11.40 -5.03 1.34
CA GLY A 57 12.12 -5.56 2.50
C GLY A 57 11.19 -5.82 3.69
N GLU A 58 10.29 -4.89 4.00
CA GLU A 58 9.29 -5.07 5.06
C GLU A 58 8.30 -6.21 4.74
N LEU A 59 7.78 -6.26 3.52
CA LEU A 59 6.89 -7.35 3.11
C LEU A 59 7.61 -8.71 3.13
N ALA A 60 8.88 -8.77 2.76
CA ALA A 60 9.67 -10.00 2.77
C ALA A 60 9.80 -10.60 4.17
N LYS A 61 9.93 -9.79 5.23
CA LYS A 61 10.01 -10.25 6.63
C LYS A 61 8.80 -11.08 7.06
N TYR A 62 7.63 -10.81 6.49
CA TYR A 62 6.40 -11.50 6.84
C TYR A 62 5.98 -12.57 5.82
N SER A 63 6.46 -12.51 4.59
CA SER A 63 6.01 -13.39 3.51
C SER A 63 6.38 -14.87 3.70
N PHE A 64 7.48 -15.17 4.39
CA PHE A 64 7.93 -16.54 4.63
C PHE A 64 7.32 -17.16 5.90
N GLN A 65 6.85 -16.33 6.84
CA GLN A 65 6.35 -16.79 8.14
C GLN A 65 5.20 -17.82 8.01
N PRO A 66 4.13 -17.57 7.21
CA PRO A 66 3.05 -18.54 7.11
C PRO A 66 3.51 -19.86 6.50
N ARG A 67 4.57 -19.86 5.67
CA ARG A 67 5.14 -21.10 5.15
C ARG A 67 5.81 -21.94 6.24
N LEU A 68 6.54 -21.30 7.16
CA LEU A 68 7.14 -22.00 8.31
C LEU A 68 6.05 -22.55 9.22
N LEU A 69 5.05 -21.73 9.54
CA LEU A 69 3.93 -22.10 10.40
C LEU A 69 3.09 -23.22 9.83
N ALA A 70 2.92 -23.28 8.51
CA ALA A 70 2.14 -24.32 7.83
C ALA A 70 2.70 -25.73 8.04
N SER A 71 3.97 -25.87 8.43
CA SER A 71 4.60 -27.17 8.76
C SER A 71 4.54 -27.52 10.25
N SER A 72 3.96 -26.67 11.09
CA SER A 72 3.81 -26.94 12.53
C SER A 72 2.84 -28.09 12.78
N THR A 73 3.30 -29.11 13.51
CA THR A 73 2.45 -30.24 13.90
C THR A 73 1.29 -29.79 14.79
N ILE A 74 1.48 -28.77 15.62
CA ILE A 74 0.43 -28.21 16.48
C ILE A 74 -0.71 -27.67 15.62
N LEU A 75 -0.40 -26.89 14.56
CA LEU A 75 -1.41 -26.31 13.70
C LEU A 75 -2.10 -27.37 12.81
N VAL A 76 -1.35 -28.34 12.31
CA VAL A 76 -1.91 -29.48 11.57
C VAL A 76 -2.88 -30.28 12.45
N ASP A 77 -2.49 -30.60 13.70
CA ASP A 77 -3.34 -31.35 14.61
C ASP A 77 -4.59 -30.56 15.01
N ALA A 78 -4.48 -29.25 15.20
CA ALA A 78 -5.64 -28.39 15.45
C ALA A 78 -6.67 -28.48 14.31
N LEU A 79 -6.24 -28.42 13.05
CA LEU A 79 -7.15 -28.56 11.89
C LEU A 79 -7.75 -29.95 11.78
N ARG A 80 -6.98 -30.99 12.06
CA ARG A 80 -7.44 -32.39 11.95
C ARG A 80 -8.42 -32.80 13.02
N ARG A 81 -8.30 -32.22 14.22
CA ARG A 81 -9.03 -32.59 15.42
C ARG A 81 -10.02 -31.54 15.89
N HIS A 82 -10.19 -30.45 15.11
CA HIS A 82 -11.22 -29.44 15.40
C HIS A 82 -12.62 -30.09 15.44
N PRO A 83 -13.47 -29.73 16.44
CA PRO A 83 -13.33 -28.66 17.44
C PRO A 83 -12.76 -29.10 18.81
N ALA A 84 -11.96 -30.15 18.91
CA ALA A 84 -11.44 -30.63 20.18
C ALA A 84 -10.55 -29.58 20.89
N GLU A 85 -11.02 -29.06 22.03
CA GLU A 85 -10.42 -27.96 22.77
C GLU A 85 -8.91 -28.09 23.05
N PRO A 86 -8.35 -29.20 23.49
CA PRO A 86 -6.93 -29.27 23.81
C PRO A 86 -5.99 -28.94 22.63
N PHE A 87 -6.46 -29.16 21.38
CA PHE A 87 -5.67 -28.88 20.19
C PHE A 87 -5.83 -27.43 19.73
N VAL A 88 -7.05 -26.88 19.87
CA VAL A 88 -7.33 -25.47 19.56
C VAL A 88 -6.59 -24.56 20.53
N ASP A 89 -6.63 -24.83 21.83
CA ASP A 89 -5.95 -24.05 22.87
C ASP A 89 -4.43 -24.03 22.68
N ARG A 90 -3.85 -25.19 22.33
CA ARG A 90 -2.43 -25.27 21.99
C ARG A 90 -2.08 -24.43 20.77
N ALA A 91 -2.93 -24.45 19.74
CA ALA A 91 -2.73 -23.65 18.54
C ALA A 91 -2.85 -22.15 18.83
N ASN A 92 -3.84 -21.74 19.64
CA ASN A 92 -3.98 -20.35 20.08
C ASN A 92 -2.72 -19.85 20.81
N SER A 93 -2.26 -20.61 21.83
CA SER A 93 -1.06 -20.25 22.59
C SER A 93 0.20 -20.22 21.73
N GLU A 94 0.35 -21.15 20.79
CA GLU A 94 1.50 -21.16 19.88
C GLU A 94 1.47 -19.96 18.91
N LEU A 95 0.30 -19.64 18.35
CA LEU A 95 0.14 -18.48 17.47
C LEU A 95 0.37 -17.17 18.24
N GLU A 96 -0.09 -17.04 19.47
CA GLU A 96 0.13 -15.88 20.33
C GLU A 96 1.62 -15.68 20.58
N ARG A 97 2.33 -16.72 21.03
CA ARG A 97 3.77 -16.70 21.28
C ARG A 97 4.58 -16.30 20.04
N ILE A 98 4.24 -16.86 18.89
CA ILE A 98 4.91 -16.52 17.61
C ILE A 98 4.62 -15.09 17.21
N ASN A 99 3.39 -14.64 17.40
CA ASN A 99 2.98 -13.28 17.07
C ASN A 99 3.72 -12.23 17.91
N GLU A 100 3.95 -12.49 19.20
CA GLU A 100 4.76 -11.65 20.09
C GLU A 100 6.20 -11.52 19.57
N VAL A 101 6.81 -12.62 19.18
CA VAL A 101 8.20 -12.63 18.67
C VAL A 101 8.32 -11.94 17.31
N THR A 102 7.35 -12.13 16.43
CA THR A 102 7.41 -11.64 15.06
C THR A 102 6.92 -10.21 14.90
N GLY A 103 6.15 -9.71 15.86
CA GLY A 103 5.52 -8.40 15.81
C GLY A 103 4.47 -8.26 14.71
N ALA A 104 3.90 -9.37 14.25
CA ALA A 104 2.77 -9.34 13.33
C ALA A 104 1.54 -8.74 14.02
N LEU A 105 0.62 -8.16 13.26
CA LEU A 105 -0.62 -7.62 13.82
C LEU A 105 -1.55 -8.74 14.32
N ALA A 106 -1.61 -9.83 13.58
CA ALA A 106 -2.27 -11.07 13.98
C ALA A 106 -1.77 -12.24 13.14
N THR A 107 -1.76 -13.43 13.77
CA THR A 107 -1.51 -14.70 13.08
C THR A 107 -2.67 -15.65 13.39
N TYR A 108 -3.23 -16.32 12.39
CA TYR A 108 -4.40 -17.15 12.59
C TYR A 108 -4.47 -18.35 11.63
N LEU A 109 -5.18 -19.36 12.05
CA LEU A 109 -5.36 -20.63 11.37
C LEU A 109 -6.81 -20.78 10.91
N MET A 110 -7.01 -21.05 9.64
CA MET A 110 -8.32 -21.26 9.01
C MET A 110 -8.44 -22.69 8.53
N ASP A 111 -9.62 -23.26 8.71
CA ASP A 111 -9.95 -24.56 8.13
C ASP A 111 -10.23 -24.46 6.60
N LYS A 112 -10.58 -25.61 5.97
CA LYS A 112 -10.85 -25.67 4.53
C LYS A 112 -12.08 -24.85 4.09
N ASP A 113 -12.97 -24.51 5.00
CA ASP A 113 -14.20 -23.75 4.76
C ASP A 113 -14.03 -22.25 5.08
N GLY A 114 -12.81 -21.84 5.48
CA GLY A 114 -12.45 -20.46 5.78
C GLY A 114 -12.84 -19.99 7.18
N LEU A 115 -13.26 -20.92 8.07
CA LEU A 115 -13.49 -20.62 9.47
C LEU A 115 -12.15 -20.50 10.22
N THR A 116 -11.96 -19.44 10.98
CA THR A 116 -10.78 -19.28 11.84
C THR A 116 -10.94 -20.17 13.08
N VAL A 117 -10.10 -21.20 13.18
CA VAL A 117 -10.15 -22.19 14.26
C VAL A 117 -9.22 -21.83 15.42
N ALA A 118 -8.13 -21.08 15.14
CA ALA A 118 -7.22 -20.58 16.16
C ALA A 118 -6.61 -19.24 15.73
N ALA A 119 -6.27 -18.37 16.66
CA ALA A 119 -5.69 -17.07 16.37
C ALA A 119 -4.83 -16.55 17.53
N SER A 120 -3.81 -15.74 17.21
CA SER A 120 -2.95 -15.09 18.22
C SER A 120 -3.71 -14.09 19.11
N ASN A 121 -4.84 -13.57 18.62
CA ASN A 121 -5.69 -12.63 19.34
C ASN A 121 -6.94 -13.29 19.95
N TRP A 122 -6.88 -14.59 20.25
CA TRP A 122 -8.01 -15.38 20.71
C TRP A 122 -8.65 -14.86 22.01
N SER A 123 -7.85 -14.24 22.89
CA SER A 123 -8.27 -13.67 24.18
C SER A 123 -8.62 -12.18 24.14
N SER A 124 -8.58 -11.54 22.96
CA SER A 124 -8.88 -10.11 22.83
C SER A 124 -10.39 -9.83 22.74
N ASP A 125 -10.77 -8.54 22.87
CA ASP A 125 -12.18 -8.10 22.73
C ASP A 125 -12.77 -8.36 21.33
N LYS A 126 -11.91 -8.47 20.30
CA LYS A 126 -12.30 -8.73 18.91
C LYS A 126 -11.55 -9.93 18.35
N PRO A 127 -11.79 -11.13 18.88
CA PRO A 127 -11.06 -12.32 18.44
C PRO A 127 -11.38 -12.68 17.00
N PHE A 128 -10.39 -13.27 16.32
CA PHE A 128 -10.59 -13.81 14.98
C PHE A 128 -11.16 -15.22 15.01
N VAL A 129 -10.98 -15.96 16.10
CA VAL A 129 -11.56 -17.28 16.29
C VAL A 129 -13.08 -17.24 16.09
N GLY A 130 -13.62 -18.19 15.31
CA GLY A 130 -15.02 -18.25 14.94
C GLY A 130 -15.43 -17.32 13.78
N ARG A 131 -14.53 -16.48 13.27
CA ARG A 131 -14.81 -15.65 12.09
C ARG A 131 -14.50 -16.42 10.80
N ASN A 132 -15.32 -16.20 9.78
CA ASN A 132 -15.12 -16.80 8.47
C ASN A 132 -14.60 -15.76 7.48
N PHE A 133 -13.45 -16.05 6.84
CA PHE A 133 -12.81 -15.19 5.84
C PHE A 133 -12.65 -15.90 4.49
N SER A 134 -13.49 -16.90 4.18
CA SER A 134 -13.45 -17.62 2.90
C SER A 134 -13.58 -16.74 1.66
N PHE A 135 -14.20 -15.56 1.80
CA PHE A 135 -14.35 -14.58 0.71
C PHE A 135 -13.05 -13.89 0.34
N ARG A 136 -12.04 -13.92 1.21
CA ARG A 136 -10.76 -13.20 1.00
C ARG A 136 -9.91 -13.87 -0.07
N PRO A 137 -9.33 -13.09 -1.01
CA PRO A 137 -8.46 -13.61 -2.06
C PRO A 137 -7.28 -14.44 -1.54
N TYR A 138 -6.59 -13.97 -0.49
CA TYR A 138 -5.46 -14.70 0.09
C TYR A 138 -5.81 -16.12 0.55
N PHE A 139 -7.02 -16.33 1.06
CA PHE A 139 -7.50 -17.65 1.46
C PHE A 139 -7.76 -18.53 0.25
N LYS A 140 -8.46 -17.99 -0.76
CA LYS A 140 -8.77 -18.73 -2.00
C LYS A 140 -7.48 -19.19 -2.70
N GLU A 141 -6.47 -18.34 -2.78
CA GLU A 141 -5.15 -18.66 -3.33
C GLU A 141 -4.44 -19.75 -2.51
N ALA A 142 -4.46 -19.63 -1.17
CA ALA A 142 -3.89 -20.66 -0.29
C ALA A 142 -4.56 -22.02 -0.48
N MET A 143 -5.88 -22.05 -0.61
CA MET A 143 -6.61 -23.31 -0.85
C MET A 143 -6.28 -23.94 -2.21
N GLN A 144 -5.83 -23.15 -3.19
CA GLN A 144 -5.30 -23.63 -4.47
C GLN A 144 -3.84 -24.10 -4.39
N GLY A 145 -3.22 -23.97 -3.22
CA GLY A 145 -1.84 -24.43 -2.98
C GLY A 145 -0.76 -23.37 -3.19
N HIS A 146 -1.13 -22.11 -3.40
CA HIS A 146 -0.23 -20.99 -3.63
C HIS A 146 -0.05 -20.12 -2.37
N LEU A 147 0.96 -19.24 -2.38
CA LEU A 147 1.08 -18.19 -1.38
C LEU A 147 0.08 -17.07 -1.70
N GLY A 148 -0.97 -16.98 -0.90
CA GLY A 148 -1.95 -15.90 -1.00
C GLY A 148 -1.42 -14.58 -0.45
N ARG A 149 -1.68 -13.47 -1.15
CA ARG A 149 -1.30 -12.11 -0.75
C ARG A 149 -2.48 -11.18 -0.95
N PHE A 150 -2.71 -10.29 0.00
CA PHE A 150 -3.78 -9.32 -0.13
C PHE A 150 -3.60 -8.13 0.81
N SER A 151 -3.92 -6.95 0.33
CA SER A 151 -4.00 -5.73 1.14
C SER A 151 -5.45 -5.37 1.39
N ALA A 152 -5.83 -5.11 2.65
CA ALA A 152 -7.22 -4.78 2.96
C ALA A 152 -7.38 -4.10 4.32
N LEU A 153 -8.53 -3.48 4.52
CA LEU A 153 -9.07 -3.16 5.83
C LEU A 153 -9.62 -4.43 6.48
N GLY A 154 -9.26 -4.67 7.75
CA GLY A 154 -9.74 -5.82 8.50
C GLY A 154 -11.20 -5.65 8.89
N THR A 155 -12.08 -6.53 8.41
CA THR A 155 -13.52 -6.49 8.72
C THR A 155 -13.85 -6.69 10.21
N THR A 156 -12.94 -7.27 10.98
CA THR A 156 -13.09 -7.48 12.43
C THR A 156 -12.34 -6.42 13.24
N SER A 157 -11.09 -6.13 12.85
CA SER A 157 -10.24 -5.19 13.61
C SER A 157 -10.45 -3.73 13.24
N GLY A 158 -10.95 -3.42 12.04
CA GLY A 158 -10.97 -2.04 11.51
C GLY A 158 -9.58 -1.49 11.12
N GLU A 159 -8.53 -2.34 11.14
CA GLU A 159 -7.15 -1.93 10.89
C GLU A 159 -6.68 -2.40 9.53
N ARG A 160 -6.05 -1.51 8.76
CA ARG A 160 -5.41 -1.86 7.50
C ARG A 160 -4.25 -2.81 7.73
N GLY A 161 -4.17 -3.84 6.92
CA GLY A 161 -3.11 -4.84 6.99
C GLY A 161 -2.76 -5.41 5.62
N TYR A 162 -1.54 -5.93 5.53
CA TYR A 162 -1.14 -6.78 4.43
C TYR A 162 -1.15 -8.24 4.92
N TYR A 163 -1.80 -9.11 4.16
CA TYR A 163 -2.05 -10.49 4.54
C TYR A 163 -1.24 -11.43 3.68
N PHE A 164 -0.59 -12.41 4.33
CA PHE A 164 0.09 -13.52 3.70
C PHE A 164 -0.54 -14.82 4.17
N ALA A 165 -0.99 -15.66 3.26
CA ALA A 165 -1.60 -16.95 3.58
C ALA A 165 -0.85 -18.11 2.91
N HIS A 166 -0.61 -19.18 3.64
CA HIS A 166 0.01 -20.38 3.10
C HIS A 166 -0.84 -21.60 3.38
N PRO A 167 -0.99 -22.53 2.41
CA PRO A 167 -1.74 -23.76 2.61
C PRO A 167 -1.11 -24.62 3.71
N VAL A 168 -1.92 -25.10 4.64
CA VAL A 168 -1.57 -26.17 5.57
C VAL A 168 -1.94 -27.49 4.93
N ARG A 169 -0.96 -28.41 4.85
CA ARG A 169 -1.15 -29.69 4.17
C ARG A 169 -1.00 -30.86 5.13
N HIS A 170 -1.80 -31.89 4.88
CA HIS A 170 -1.67 -33.19 5.52
C HIS A 170 -1.87 -34.29 4.47
N GLU A 171 -0.96 -35.25 4.41
CA GLU A 171 -1.00 -36.34 3.43
C GLU A 171 -1.19 -35.84 1.98
N GLY A 172 -0.49 -34.75 1.62
CA GLY A 172 -0.53 -34.15 0.28
C GLY A 172 -1.78 -33.30 -0.02
N LYS A 173 -2.79 -33.30 0.86
CA LYS A 173 -4.03 -32.52 0.70
C LYS A 173 -3.97 -31.22 1.48
N THR A 174 -4.47 -30.12 0.90
CA THR A 174 -4.68 -28.86 1.63
C THR A 174 -5.87 -29.02 2.56
N ILE A 175 -5.66 -28.85 3.87
CA ILE A 175 -6.68 -29.00 4.92
C ILE A 175 -7.08 -27.67 5.55
N GLY A 176 -6.42 -26.57 5.18
CA GLY A 176 -6.67 -25.24 5.68
C GLY A 176 -5.56 -24.29 5.27
N ALA A 177 -5.53 -23.11 5.89
CA ALA A 177 -4.51 -22.10 5.65
C ALA A 177 -4.08 -21.41 6.96
N VAL A 178 -2.80 -21.11 7.08
CA VAL A 178 -2.29 -20.22 8.10
C VAL A 178 -2.03 -18.86 7.50
N VAL A 179 -2.42 -17.80 8.21
CA VAL A 179 -2.40 -16.42 7.75
C VAL A 179 -1.62 -15.55 8.72
N VAL A 180 -0.76 -14.69 8.19
CA VAL A 180 -0.06 -13.63 8.93
C VAL A 180 -0.56 -12.29 8.42
N LYS A 181 -1.08 -11.46 9.32
CA LYS A 181 -1.47 -10.08 9.08
C LYS A 181 -0.38 -9.15 9.55
N MET A 182 0.25 -8.44 8.63
CA MET A 182 1.26 -7.41 8.91
C MET A 182 0.60 -6.06 9.13
N ALA A 183 1.05 -5.31 10.14
CA ALA A 183 0.67 -3.92 10.35
C ALA A 183 1.37 -3.00 9.34
N VAL A 184 0.61 -2.22 8.60
CA VAL A 184 1.15 -1.32 7.57
C VAL A 184 1.40 0.11 8.08
N ALA A 185 0.85 0.48 9.23
CA ALA A 185 0.96 1.82 9.79
C ALA A 185 2.41 2.27 10.09
N ARG A 186 3.30 1.32 10.40
CA ARG A 186 4.72 1.60 10.67
C ARG A 186 5.45 2.15 9.44
N LEU A 187 5.10 1.68 8.24
CA LEU A 187 5.66 2.16 6.98
C LEU A 187 5.34 3.63 6.77
N GLU A 188 4.08 4.00 6.98
CA GLU A 188 3.62 5.38 6.82
C GLU A 188 4.25 6.34 7.82
N THR A 189 4.52 5.88 9.05
CA THR A 189 5.19 6.71 10.06
C THR A 189 6.62 7.08 9.63
N ALA A 190 7.35 6.16 9.00
CA ALA A 190 8.67 6.44 8.47
C ALA A 190 8.63 7.46 7.31
N TRP A 191 7.61 7.38 6.44
CA TRP A 191 7.47 8.29 5.29
C TRP A 191 7.03 9.71 5.68
N ARG A 192 6.29 9.87 6.79
CA ARG A 192 5.91 11.20 7.30
C ARG A 192 7.09 12.06 7.77
N ALA A 193 8.22 11.43 8.06
CA ALA A 193 9.44 12.15 8.44
C ALA A 193 10.18 12.75 7.24
N SER A 194 9.76 12.45 6.02
CA SER A 194 10.27 12.99 4.75
C SER A 194 9.38 14.12 4.25
N ASP A 195 9.97 15.07 3.52
CA ASP A 195 9.23 16.12 2.80
C ASP A 195 8.52 15.56 1.54
N ASP A 196 8.83 14.33 1.14
CA ASP A 196 8.25 13.70 -0.04
C ASP A 196 6.89 13.09 0.27
N VAL A 197 5.92 13.32 -0.61
CA VAL A 197 4.61 12.68 -0.53
C VAL A 197 4.67 11.30 -1.17
N VAL A 198 4.38 10.28 -0.38
CA VAL A 198 4.39 8.88 -0.82
C VAL A 198 2.96 8.33 -0.84
N LEU A 199 2.57 7.76 -1.97
CA LEU A 199 1.31 7.05 -2.16
C LEU A 199 1.59 5.63 -2.65
N VAL A 200 0.90 4.64 -2.06
CA VAL A 200 0.85 3.27 -2.59
C VAL A 200 -0.60 2.96 -2.92
N LEU A 201 -0.83 2.71 -4.19
CA LEU A 201 -2.16 2.41 -4.72
C LEU A 201 -2.36 0.89 -4.80
N ASP A 202 -3.61 0.47 -4.63
CA ASP A 202 -4.02 -0.87 -4.99
C ASP A 202 -4.32 -0.99 -6.49
N GLU A 203 -4.74 -2.18 -6.93
CA GLU A 203 -5.06 -2.49 -8.32
C GLU A 203 -6.25 -1.70 -8.87
N GLU A 204 -7.10 -1.17 -7.98
CA GLU A 204 -8.27 -0.37 -8.34
C GLU A 204 -7.99 1.14 -8.31
N GLY A 205 -6.76 1.54 -8.01
CA GLY A 205 -6.36 2.93 -7.88
C GLY A 205 -6.80 3.59 -6.56
N ILE A 206 -7.04 2.79 -5.52
CA ILE A 206 -7.33 3.31 -4.17
C ILE A 206 -6.02 3.45 -3.39
N VAL A 207 -5.85 4.56 -2.70
CA VAL A 207 -4.70 4.83 -1.85
C VAL A 207 -4.73 3.91 -0.63
N PHE A 208 -3.94 2.84 -0.67
CA PHE A 208 -3.84 1.89 0.43
C PHE A 208 -2.91 2.39 1.53
N LEU A 209 -1.74 2.96 1.15
CA LEU A 209 -0.80 3.60 2.08
C LEU A 209 -0.50 5.02 1.62
N SER A 210 -0.33 5.91 2.59
CA SER A 210 0.05 7.30 2.30
C SER A 210 0.81 7.93 3.47
N SER A 211 1.81 8.76 3.16
CA SER A 211 2.39 9.70 4.12
C SER A 211 1.37 10.76 4.58
N MET A 212 0.31 11.01 3.77
CA MET A 212 -0.82 11.91 4.06
C MET A 212 -2.02 11.07 4.53
N PRO A 213 -2.38 11.08 5.84
CA PRO A 213 -3.45 10.25 6.39
C PRO A 213 -4.81 10.46 5.75
N GLU A 214 -5.14 11.69 5.39
CA GLU A 214 -6.41 12.12 4.81
C GLU A 214 -6.67 11.56 3.40
N TRP A 215 -5.63 11.13 2.69
CA TRP A 215 -5.77 10.58 1.34
C TRP A 215 -6.02 9.07 1.33
N ARG A 216 -5.88 8.41 2.47
CA ARG A 216 -6.06 6.96 2.59
C ARG A 216 -7.48 6.56 2.24
N LEU A 217 -7.59 5.43 1.58
CA LEU A 217 -8.84 4.82 1.11
C LEU A 217 -9.60 5.66 0.08
N ASN A 218 -9.07 6.79 -0.36
CA ASN A 218 -9.60 7.57 -1.46
C ASN A 218 -9.09 7.05 -2.81
N ALA A 219 -9.89 7.23 -3.85
CA ALA A 219 -9.56 6.80 -5.20
C ALA A 219 -8.86 7.92 -5.98
N VAL A 220 -7.75 7.61 -6.67
CA VAL A 220 -7.05 8.58 -7.53
C VAL A 220 -7.73 8.75 -8.90
N THR A 221 -8.57 7.80 -9.29
CA THR A 221 -9.39 7.85 -10.50
C THR A 221 -10.81 7.38 -10.19
N PRO A 222 -11.82 7.79 -10.99
CA PRO A 222 -13.17 7.31 -10.79
C PRO A 222 -13.26 5.78 -10.84
N LEU A 223 -13.84 5.17 -9.80
CA LEU A 223 -14.01 3.73 -9.74
C LEU A 223 -15.01 3.24 -10.78
N THR A 224 -14.61 2.29 -11.60
CA THR A 224 -15.49 1.62 -12.56
C THR A 224 -16.51 0.72 -11.85
N ALA A 225 -17.60 0.35 -12.52
CA ALA A 225 -18.58 -0.61 -11.98
C ALA A 225 -17.92 -1.97 -11.68
N ALA A 226 -16.97 -2.42 -12.51
CA ALA A 226 -16.22 -3.64 -12.30
C ALA A 226 -15.31 -3.57 -11.06
N ALA A 227 -14.63 -2.42 -10.84
CA ALA A 227 -13.81 -2.17 -9.65
C ALA A 227 -14.68 -2.22 -8.38
N ARG A 228 -15.81 -1.52 -8.37
CA ARG A 228 -16.74 -1.55 -7.22
C ARG A 228 -17.23 -2.98 -6.92
N LYS A 229 -17.53 -3.77 -7.94
CA LYS A 229 -17.92 -5.16 -7.78
C LYS A 229 -16.81 -5.99 -7.12
N ARG A 230 -15.56 -5.90 -7.59
CA ARG A 230 -14.42 -6.61 -6.99
C ARG A 230 -14.17 -6.20 -5.54
N LEU A 231 -14.23 -4.90 -5.24
CA LEU A 231 -14.09 -4.37 -3.88
C LEU A 231 -15.18 -4.95 -2.94
N SER A 232 -16.43 -5.01 -3.40
CA SER A 232 -17.54 -5.59 -2.65
C SER A 232 -17.39 -7.09 -2.45
N GLU A 233 -17.09 -7.85 -3.50
CA GLU A 233 -16.93 -9.31 -3.43
C GLU A 233 -15.79 -9.74 -2.51
N THR A 234 -14.71 -8.98 -2.49
CA THR A 234 -13.56 -9.24 -1.62
C THR A 234 -13.68 -8.56 -0.26
N ARG A 235 -14.67 -7.68 -0.08
CA ARG A 235 -14.86 -6.84 1.10
C ARG A 235 -13.58 -6.07 1.48
N ARG A 236 -12.82 -5.60 0.46
CA ARG A 236 -11.46 -5.06 0.64
C ARG A 236 -11.45 -3.90 1.64
N TYR A 237 -12.40 -2.98 1.50
CA TYR A 237 -12.57 -1.78 2.34
C TYR A 237 -14.02 -1.64 2.81
N ASP A 238 -14.61 -2.74 3.28
CA ASP A 238 -16.02 -2.86 3.62
C ASP A 238 -16.46 -1.76 4.61
N GLY A 239 -17.47 -1.00 4.22
CA GLY A 239 -18.02 0.09 5.02
C GLY A 239 -17.35 1.46 4.87
N GLU A 240 -16.25 1.56 4.12
CA GLU A 240 -15.57 2.84 3.94
C GLU A 240 -16.02 3.55 2.64
N PRO A 241 -16.35 4.83 2.69
CA PRO A 241 -16.56 5.62 1.49
C PRO A 241 -15.23 5.88 0.78
N HIS A 242 -15.23 5.82 -0.54
CA HIS A 242 -14.08 6.18 -1.37
C HIS A 242 -14.38 7.47 -2.10
N HIS A 243 -13.88 8.59 -1.56
CA HIS A 243 -13.95 9.87 -2.23
C HIS A 243 -12.92 9.89 -3.37
N GLN A 244 -13.19 10.65 -4.42
CA GLN A 244 -12.22 10.83 -5.47
C GLN A 244 -11.27 11.97 -5.09
N LEU A 245 -9.96 11.70 -5.12
CA LEU A 245 -8.97 12.76 -5.01
C LEU A 245 -8.94 13.56 -6.30
N SER A 246 -8.95 14.89 -6.20
CA SER A 246 -8.79 15.77 -7.35
C SER A 246 -7.32 15.81 -7.74
N LEU A 247 -6.92 14.90 -8.66
CA LEU A 247 -5.59 14.91 -9.25
C LEU A 247 -5.67 15.61 -10.59
N SER A 248 -5.02 16.75 -10.74
CA SER A 248 -4.84 17.41 -12.03
C SER A 248 -3.39 17.29 -12.48
N ARG A 249 -3.19 16.85 -13.71
CA ARG A 249 -1.87 16.88 -14.36
C ARG A 249 -1.75 18.19 -15.10
N ALA A 250 -0.74 18.98 -14.76
CA ALA A 250 -0.46 20.20 -15.52
C ALA A 250 -0.16 19.84 -16.98
N PRO A 251 -0.72 20.57 -17.98
CA PRO A 251 -0.46 20.32 -19.40
C PRO A 251 1.06 20.27 -19.65
N ASP A 252 1.51 19.26 -20.39
CA ASP A 252 2.90 19.03 -20.78
C ASP A 252 3.92 18.94 -19.63
N SER A 253 3.48 18.55 -18.42
CA SER A 253 4.37 18.34 -17.29
C SER A 253 4.11 17.02 -16.57
N ASP A 254 5.13 16.50 -15.90
CA ASP A 254 5.00 15.36 -14.98
C ASP A 254 4.57 15.81 -13.57
N ILE A 255 4.14 17.07 -13.43
CA ILE A 255 3.66 17.63 -12.17
C ILE A 255 2.20 17.25 -12.01
N ILE A 256 1.90 16.58 -10.91
CA ILE A 256 0.54 16.27 -10.47
C ILE A 256 0.20 17.24 -9.34
N GLU A 257 -0.83 18.04 -9.55
CA GLU A 257 -1.42 18.85 -8.50
C GLU A 257 -2.53 18.06 -7.83
N ILE A 258 -2.50 18.02 -6.49
CA ILE A 258 -3.51 17.35 -5.70
C ILE A 258 -4.33 18.46 -5.04
N GLY A 259 -5.56 18.64 -5.51
CA GLY A 259 -6.52 19.56 -4.92
C GLY A 259 -7.33 18.88 -3.82
N GLU A 260 -7.61 19.60 -2.75
CA GLU A 260 -8.67 19.24 -1.81
C GLU A 260 -10.02 19.53 -2.48
N THR A 261 -10.93 18.56 -2.46
CA THR A 261 -12.33 18.74 -2.89
C THR A 261 -13.16 19.28 -1.76
#